data_1c5f99c12818991580600054643d935b
#
_entry.id   1c5f99c12818991580600054643d935b
#
_cell.length_a   1.000
_cell.length_b   1.000
_cell.length_c   1.000
_cell.angle_alpha   90.00
_cell.angle_beta   90.00
_cell.angle_gamma   90.00
#
_symmetry.space_group_name_H-M   'P 1'
#
loop_
_entity.id
_entity.type
_entity.pdbx_description
1 polymer ?
#
loop_
_entity_poly.entity_id
_entity_poly.type
_entity_poly.pdbx_seq_one_letter_code
_entity_poly.pdbx_strand_id
1 'polypeptide(L)'
;AIGQTPFTPNLSAMYGLSRALDVLLEEGMENVFGRHATIAQFTRDGVRELGLELLVSDEAYASNTVTAIKVPEGVDQKALMGKMRTEHNVVLAGGQGHMSADIFRIGHLGAVAKDDIAEVMEALKIVLPEVGFKG
;
A
#
# COMPACT_ATOMS: atom_id res chain seq x y z
N ALA A 1 30.85 -27.27 2.52
CA ALA A 1 30.62 -25.88 2.05
C ALA A 1 31.87 -25.08 2.40
N ILE A 2 32.41 -24.32 1.45
CA ILE A 2 33.68 -23.56 1.61
C ILE A 2 33.44 -22.14 2.19
N GLY A 3 32.24 -21.84 2.70
CA GLY A 3 31.94 -20.56 3.34
C GLY A 3 32.05 -19.33 2.42
N GLN A 4 31.91 -19.53 1.11
CA GLN A 4 31.97 -18.46 0.12
C GLN A 4 30.61 -18.23 -0.53
N THR A 5 30.30 -16.96 -0.84
CA THR A 5 29.15 -16.59 -1.67
C THR A 5 29.46 -16.79 -3.15
N PRO A 6 28.52 -17.16 -4.01
CA PRO A 6 28.75 -17.38 -5.44
C PRO A 6 29.09 -16.07 -6.18
N PHE A 7 28.67 -14.93 -5.65
CA PHE A 7 28.92 -13.58 -6.19
C PHE A 7 29.24 -12.62 -5.04
N THR A 8 29.72 -11.42 -5.38
CA THR A 8 29.96 -10.36 -4.40
C THR A 8 28.66 -9.99 -3.69
N PRO A 9 28.57 -10.11 -2.35
CA PRO A 9 27.36 -9.82 -1.62
C PRO A 9 27.06 -8.31 -1.66
N ASN A 10 25.76 -7.98 -1.75
CA ASN A 10 25.29 -6.59 -1.59
C ASN A 10 25.31 -6.22 -0.11
N LEU A 11 26.41 -5.72 0.38
CA LEU A 11 26.61 -5.38 1.80
C LEU A 11 25.61 -4.31 2.28
N SER A 12 25.31 -3.30 1.44
CA SER A 12 24.35 -2.25 1.80
C SER A 12 22.95 -2.83 2.05
N ALA A 13 22.50 -3.76 1.21
CA ALA A 13 21.22 -4.45 1.43
C ALA A 13 21.24 -5.32 2.69
N MET A 14 22.37 -5.99 2.96
CA MET A 14 22.52 -6.81 4.18
C MET A 14 22.47 -5.97 5.45
N TYR A 15 23.15 -4.82 5.48
CA TYR A 15 23.06 -3.89 6.62
C TYR A 15 21.66 -3.31 6.78
N GLY A 16 21.00 -2.95 5.67
CA GLY A 16 19.61 -2.50 5.69
C GLY A 16 18.67 -3.54 6.25
N LEU A 17 18.82 -4.81 5.82
CA LEU A 17 18.04 -5.93 6.36
C LEU A 17 18.32 -6.14 7.85
N SER A 18 19.58 -6.14 8.26
CA SER A 18 19.94 -6.30 9.68
C SER A 18 19.24 -5.22 10.53
N ARG A 19 19.31 -3.96 10.11
CA ARG A 19 18.66 -2.86 10.84
C ARG A 19 17.13 -2.98 10.85
N ALA A 20 16.53 -3.39 9.74
CA ALA A 20 15.08 -3.62 9.68
C ALA A 20 14.63 -4.74 10.63
N LEU A 21 15.40 -5.82 10.71
CA LEU A 21 15.15 -6.91 11.66
C LEU A 21 15.28 -6.45 13.12
N ASP A 22 16.29 -5.65 13.44
CA ASP A 22 16.43 -5.08 14.79
C ASP A 22 15.19 -4.27 15.19
N VAL A 23 14.68 -3.42 14.31
CA VAL A 23 13.46 -2.61 14.56
C VAL A 23 12.23 -3.51 14.79
N LEU A 24 12.05 -4.54 13.95
CA LEU A 24 10.91 -5.47 14.09
C LEU A 24 10.99 -6.27 15.39
N LEU A 25 12.18 -6.73 15.76
CA LEU A 25 12.39 -7.48 17.00
C LEU A 25 12.24 -6.60 18.25
N GLU A 26 12.65 -5.35 18.18
CA GLU A 26 12.45 -4.36 19.26
C GLU A 26 10.96 -4.05 19.47
N GLU A 27 10.17 -3.90 18.40
CA GLU A 27 8.71 -3.75 18.46
C GLU A 27 8.04 -5.02 18.98
N GLY A 28 8.59 -6.20 18.66
CA GLY A 28 8.02 -7.52 18.93
C GLY A 28 7.04 -7.97 17.86
N MET A 29 7.20 -9.20 17.35
CA MET A 29 6.45 -9.68 16.17
C MET A 29 4.93 -9.66 16.35
N GLU A 30 4.42 -9.97 17.54
CA GLU A 30 2.97 -9.92 17.82
C GLU A 30 2.42 -8.49 17.71
N ASN A 31 3.18 -7.49 18.16
CA ASN A 31 2.81 -6.07 18.02
C ASN A 31 2.86 -5.64 16.55
N VAL A 32 3.88 -6.08 15.80
CA VAL A 32 3.99 -5.85 14.35
C VAL A 32 2.75 -6.41 13.63
N PHE A 33 2.35 -7.64 13.90
CA PHE A 33 1.16 -8.24 13.29
C PHE A 33 -0.12 -7.49 13.66
N GLY A 34 -0.30 -7.14 14.93
CA GLY A 34 -1.45 -6.37 15.41
C GLY A 34 -1.54 -4.99 14.77
N ARG A 35 -0.42 -4.29 14.66
CA ARG A 35 -0.33 -2.98 14.00
C ARG A 35 -0.72 -3.07 12.52
N HIS A 36 -0.17 -4.04 11.78
CA HIS A 36 -0.50 -4.22 10.37
C HIS A 36 -1.97 -4.57 10.16
N ALA A 37 -2.55 -5.44 11.00
CA ALA A 37 -3.98 -5.77 10.93
C ALA A 37 -4.86 -4.53 11.16
N THR A 38 -4.52 -3.70 12.16
CA THR A 38 -5.24 -2.47 12.47
C THR A 38 -5.17 -1.44 11.34
N ILE A 39 -3.98 -1.23 10.76
CA ILE A 39 -3.78 -0.29 9.66
C ILE A 39 -4.47 -0.79 8.40
N ALA A 40 -4.40 -2.09 8.11
CA ALA A 40 -5.08 -2.69 6.98
C ALA A 40 -6.61 -2.53 7.08
N GLN A 41 -7.18 -2.75 8.27
CA GLN A 41 -8.61 -2.53 8.49
C GLN A 41 -8.98 -1.07 8.29
N PHE A 42 -8.23 -0.14 8.89
CA PHE A 42 -8.43 1.29 8.72
C PHE A 42 -8.37 1.72 7.24
N THR A 43 -7.43 1.15 6.47
CA THR A 43 -7.31 1.40 5.03
C THR A 43 -8.54 0.93 4.27
N ARG A 44 -9.02 -0.30 4.54
CA ARG A 44 -10.20 -0.87 3.88
C ARG A 44 -11.47 -0.09 4.20
N ASP A 45 -11.62 0.33 5.45
CA ASP A 45 -12.78 1.12 5.88
C ASP A 45 -12.77 2.49 5.21
N GLY A 46 -11.63 3.19 5.18
CA GLY A 46 -11.49 4.47 4.46
C GLY A 46 -11.78 4.35 2.96
N VAL A 47 -11.34 3.27 2.31
CA VAL A 47 -11.66 2.99 0.91
C VAL A 47 -13.17 2.85 0.69
N ARG A 48 -13.88 2.14 1.57
CA ARG A 48 -15.34 1.98 1.51
C ARG A 48 -16.08 3.29 1.78
N GLU A 49 -15.61 4.09 2.74
CA GLU A 49 -16.18 5.41 3.04
C GLU A 49 -16.09 6.37 1.84
N LEU A 50 -15.07 6.21 0.99
CA LEU A 50 -14.95 6.94 -0.27
C LEU A 50 -15.85 6.39 -1.40
N GLY A 51 -16.62 5.34 -1.15
CA GLY A 51 -17.48 4.68 -2.15
C GLY A 51 -16.70 3.81 -3.14
N LEU A 52 -15.46 3.43 -2.82
CA LEU A 52 -14.61 2.60 -3.68
C LEU A 52 -14.80 1.12 -3.38
N GLU A 53 -14.61 0.28 -4.40
CA GLU A 53 -14.74 -1.17 -4.30
C GLU A 53 -13.37 -1.84 -4.11
N LEU A 54 -13.25 -2.68 -3.08
CA LEU A 54 -12.08 -3.52 -2.88
C LEU A 54 -12.02 -4.64 -3.93
N LEU A 55 -10.82 -4.98 -4.38
CA LEU A 55 -10.63 -6.14 -5.27
C LEU A 55 -11.02 -7.45 -4.57
N VAL A 56 -10.64 -7.60 -3.31
CA VAL A 56 -10.91 -8.78 -2.48
C VAL A 56 -12.17 -8.51 -1.66
N SER A 57 -13.26 -9.20 -1.97
CA SER A 57 -14.56 -9.03 -1.30
C SER A 57 -14.64 -9.74 0.05
N ASP A 58 -13.95 -10.88 0.20
CA ASP A 58 -13.88 -11.64 1.45
C ASP A 58 -12.58 -11.30 2.19
N GLU A 59 -12.72 -10.60 3.31
CA GLU A 59 -11.59 -10.14 4.11
C GLU A 59 -10.74 -11.27 4.71
N ALA A 60 -11.26 -12.49 4.77
CA ALA A 60 -10.47 -13.66 5.18
C ALA A 60 -9.26 -13.91 4.25
N TYR A 61 -9.33 -13.44 3.01
CA TYR A 61 -8.25 -13.55 2.02
C TYR A 61 -7.51 -12.22 1.79
N ALA A 62 -7.86 -11.16 2.50
CA ALA A 62 -7.24 -9.85 2.34
C ALA A 62 -5.85 -9.80 2.99
N SER A 63 -4.93 -9.14 2.32
CA SER A 63 -3.59 -8.89 2.87
C SER A 63 -3.63 -7.81 3.96
N ASN A 64 -2.82 -7.99 5.00
CA ASN A 64 -2.58 -6.97 6.03
C ASN A 64 -1.43 -6.00 5.66
N THR A 65 -0.89 -6.06 4.44
CA THR A 65 0.22 -5.22 4.02
C THR A 65 -0.04 -4.41 2.75
N VAL A 66 -1.08 -4.77 1.99
CA VAL A 66 -1.49 -4.07 0.77
C VAL A 66 -2.99 -4.18 0.59
N THR A 67 -3.64 -3.10 0.20
CA THR A 67 -5.05 -3.05 -0.18
C THR A 67 -5.15 -2.75 -1.67
N ALA A 68 -5.78 -3.66 -2.42
CA ALA A 68 -6.06 -3.51 -3.84
C ALA A 68 -7.50 -3.00 -4.04
N ILE A 69 -7.66 -1.97 -4.86
CA ILE A 69 -8.89 -1.23 -5.07
C ILE A 69 -9.20 -1.26 -6.57
N LYS A 70 -10.43 -1.58 -6.94
CA LYS A 70 -10.87 -1.50 -8.33
C LYS A 70 -10.91 -0.04 -8.78
N VAL A 71 -10.44 0.22 -10.00
CA VAL A 71 -10.59 1.54 -10.61
C VAL A 71 -12.07 1.74 -10.95
N PRO A 72 -12.73 2.78 -10.42
CA PRO A 72 -14.13 3.02 -10.72
C PRO A 72 -14.36 3.31 -12.20
N GLU A 73 -15.56 3.01 -12.69
CA GLU A 73 -15.94 3.33 -14.06
C GLU A 73 -15.84 4.86 -14.33
N GLY A 74 -15.24 5.23 -15.44
CA GLY A 74 -15.02 6.62 -15.84
C GLY A 74 -13.80 7.29 -15.22
N VAL A 75 -13.09 6.63 -14.31
CA VAL A 75 -11.85 7.15 -13.72
C VAL A 75 -10.63 6.81 -14.57
N ASP A 76 -9.83 7.82 -14.90
CA ASP A 76 -8.50 7.60 -15.51
C ASP A 76 -7.49 7.24 -14.42
N GLN A 77 -7.12 5.97 -14.34
CA GLN A 77 -6.14 5.45 -13.37
C GLN A 77 -4.79 6.18 -13.46
N LYS A 78 -4.31 6.48 -14.68
CA LYS A 78 -3.01 7.14 -14.85
C LYS A 78 -3.05 8.57 -14.35
N ALA A 79 -4.13 9.29 -14.63
CA ALA A 79 -4.35 10.62 -14.13
C ALA A 79 -4.47 10.61 -12.59
N LEU A 80 -5.24 9.68 -12.01
CA LEU A 80 -5.34 9.48 -10.56
C LEU A 80 -3.96 9.32 -9.93
N MET A 81 -3.18 8.33 -10.38
CA MET A 81 -1.86 8.04 -9.83
C MET A 81 -0.87 9.19 -10.05
N GLY A 82 -0.97 9.88 -11.20
CA GLY A 82 -0.18 11.06 -11.54
C GLY A 82 -0.43 12.21 -10.56
N LYS A 83 -1.69 12.59 -10.37
CA LYS A 83 -2.07 13.67 -9.45
C LYS A 83 -1.74 13.36 -8.00
N MET A 84 -2.03 12.14 -7.53
CA MET A 84 -1.66 11.70 -6.19
C MET A 84 -0.16 11.90 -5.94
N ARG A 85 0.68 11.55 -6.92
CA ARG A 85 2.13 11.73 -6.81
C ARG A 85 2.57 13.18 -6.84
N THR A 86 2.08 13.98 -7.81
CA THR A 86 2.61 15.32 -8.08
C THR A 86 2.03 16.39 -7.18
N GLU A 87 0.77 16.25 -6.77
CA GLU A 87 0.05 17.26 -6.00
C GLU A 87 -0.01 16.94 -4.50
N HIS A 88 0.02 15.64 -4.16
CA HIS A 88 -0.11 15.18 -2.76
C HIS A 88 1.11 14.40 -2.24
N ASN A 89 2.15 14.20 -3.08
CA ASN A 89 3.34 13.42 -2.72
C ASN A 89 3.02 11.96 -2.28
N VAL A 90 1.91 11.41 -2.76
CA VAL A 90 1.46 10.04 -2.49
C VAL A 90 1.72 9.14 -3.69
N VAL A 91 2.50 8.07 -3.50
CA VAL A 91 2.82 7.11 -4.55
C VAL A 91 1.95 5.87 -4.42
N LEU A 92 0.97 5.74 -5.33
CA LEU A 92 0.17 4.54 -5.46
C LEU A 92 0.81 3.56 -6.45
N ALA A 93 0.56 2.27 -6.29
CA ALA A 93 0.97 1.23 -7.24
C ALA A 93 -0.22 0.83 -8.12
N GLY A 94 0.01 0.64 -9.42
CA GLY A 94 -1.00 0.07 -10.33
C GLY A 94 -1.10 -1.46 -10.20
N GLY A 95 -2.01 -2.07 -10.96
CA GLY A 95 -2.08 -3.51 -11.12
C GLY A 95 -0.89 -4.08 -11.90
N GLN A 96 -0.90 -5.39 -12.10
CA GLN A 96 0.12 -6.12 -12.87
C GLN A 96 -0.54 -7.01 -13.92
N GLY A 97 0.17 -7.25 -15.03
CA GLY A 97 -0.30 -8.11 -16.12
C GLY A 97 -1.65 -7.65 -16.68
N HIS A 98 -2.62 -8.56 -16.71
CA HIS A 98 -3.96 -8.28 -17.22
C HIS A 98 -4.76 -7.27 -16.36
N MET A 99 -4.42 -7.09 -15.10
CA MET A 99 -5.07 -6.14 -14.20
C MET A 99 -4.35 -4.78 -14.12
N SER A 100 -3.39 -4.50 -15.00
CA SER A 100 -2.51 -3.32 -14.91
C SER A 100 -3.26 -1.99 -14.87
N ALA A 101 -4.43 -1.90 -15.53
CA ALA A 101 -5.28 -0.72 -15.57
C ALA A 101 -6.56 -0.83 -14.71
N ASP A 102 -6.88 -2.04 -14.22
CA ASP A 102 -8.16 -2.33 -13.57
C ASP A 102 -8.15 -2.03 -12.08
N ILE A 103 -6.97 -1.95 -11.48
CA ILE A 103 -6.80 -1.71 -10.05
C ILE A 103 -5.68 -0.72 -9.76
N PHE A 104 -5.77 -0.09 -8.60
CA PHE A 104 -4.63 0.54 -7.94
C PHE A 104 -4.48 -0.03 -6.52
N ARG A 105 -3.31 0.19 -5.93
CA ARG A 105 -2.97 -0.43 -4.64
C ARG A 105 -2.39 0.60 -3.69
N ILE A 106 -2.81 0.49 -2.43
CA ILE A 106 -2.23 1.20 -1.29
C ILE A 106 -1.37 0.22 -0.51
N GLY A 107 -0.08 0.49 -0.42
CA GLY A 107 0.85 -0.27 0.42
C GLY A 107 0.84 0.31 1.85
N HIS A 108 0.64 -0.56 2.83
CA HIS A 108 0.67 -0.19 4.25
C HIS A 108 1.54 -1.16 5.05
N LEU A 109 2.69 -1.52 4.45
CA LEU A 109 3.68 -2.42 5.03
C LEU A 109 4.85 -1.64 5.66
N GLY A 110 5.59 -2.31 6.53
CA GLY A 110 6.78 -1.73 7.16
C GLY A 110 6.44 -0.78 8.30
N ALA A 111 7.03 0.40 8.31
CA ALA A 111 6.87 1.40 9.36
C ALA A 111 5.70 2.37 9.13
N VAL A 112 4.77 2.05 8.23
CA VAL A 112 3.59 2.89 7.96
C VAL A 112 2.72 3.03 9.21
N ALA A 113 2.32 4.26 9.52
CA ALA A 113 1.43 4.62 10.62
C ALA A 113 0.00 4.88 10.12
N LYS A 114 -0.95 4.97 11.06
CA LYS A 114 -2.35 5.28 10.75
C LYS A 114 -2.50 6.67 10.12
N ASP A 115 -1.69 7.64 10.56
CA ASP A 115 -1.73 9.01 10.07
C ASP A 115 -1.27 9.08 8.60
N ASP A 116 -0.29 8.27 8.19
CA ASP A 116 0.12 8.19 6.78
C ASP A 116 -1.04 7.74 5.88
N ILE A 117 -1.84 6.78 6.35
CA ILE A 117 -3.02 6.32 5.61
C ILE A 117 -4.14 7.35 5.63
N ALA A 118 -4.32 8.09 6.72
CA ALA A 118 -5.30 9.18 6.77
C ALA A 118 -4.98 10.26 5.72
N GLU A 119 -3.72 10.64 5.55
CA GLU A 119 -3.28 11.55 4.49
C GLU A 119 -3.58 11.00 3.10
N VAL A 120 -3.38 9.70 2.87
CA VAL A 120 -3.74 9.07 1.59
C VAL A 120 -5.23 9.16 1.32
N MET A 121 -6.09 8.92 2.34
CA MET A 121 -7.55 8.99 2.20
C MET A 121 -8.02 10.43 1.90
N GLU A 122 -7.46 11.43 2.56
CA GLU A 122 -7.80 12.84 2.29
C GLU A 122 -7.35 13.24 0.86
N ALA A 123 -6.18 12.81 0.43
CA ALA A 123 -5.71 13.06 -0.94
C ALA A 123 -6.63 12.40 -1.98
N LEU A 124 -7.03 11.13 -1.77
CA LEU A 124 -7.97 10.44 -2.64
C LEU A 124 -9.32 11.15 -2.73
N LYS A 125 -9.85 11.63 -1.62
CA LYS A 125 -11.11 12.37 -1.55
C LYS A 125 -11.10 13.65 -2.42
N ILE A 126 -9.94 14.31 -2.51
CA ILE A 126 -9.75 15.49 -3.35
C ILE A 126 -9.58 15.09 -4.81
N VAL A 127 -8.73 14.13 -5.12
CA VAL A 127 -8.32 13.81 -6.49
C VAL A 127 -9.38 12.99 -7.26
N LEU A 128 -10.12 12.10 -6.60
CA LEU A 128 -11.09 11.22 -7.26
C LEU A 128 -12.13 11.97 -8.11
N PRO A 129 -12.79 13.05 -7.61
CA PRO A 129 -13.73 13.83 -8.43
C PRO A 129 -13.06 14.48 -9.65
N GLU A 130 -11.81 14.91 -9.52
CA GLU A 130 -11.06 15.57 -10.60
C GLU A 130 -10.70 14.63 -11.76
N VAL A 131 -10.68 13.33 -11.50
CA VAL A 131 -10.34 12.30 -12.50
C VAL A 131 -11.54 11.48 -12.97
N GLY A 132 -12.76 11.96 -12.70
CA GLY A 132 -14.00 11.41 -13.25
C GLY A 132 -14.84 10.56 -12.31
N PHE A 133 -14.46 10.41 -11.04
CA PHE A 133 -15.28 9.70 -10.03
C PHE A 133 -16.49 10.55 -9.64
N LYS A 134 -17.68 9.95 -9.67
CA LYS A 134 -18.95 10.67 -9.40
C LYS A 134 -19.60 10.29 -8.06
N GLY A 135 -18.94 9.40 -7.29
CA GLY A 135 -19.48 8.94 -5.99
C GLY A 135 -20.52 7.86 -6.12
#